data_6a801b5a28db57801aa69b63e0e5f1b6
#
_entry.id   6a801b5a28db57801aa69b63e0e5f1b6
#
_cell.length_a   1.000
_cell.length_b   1.000
_cell.length_c   1.000
_cell.angle_alpha   90.00
_cell.angle_beta   90.00
_cell.angle_gamma   90.00
#
_symmetry.space_group_name_H-M   'P 1'
#
loop_
_entity.id
_entity.type
_entity.pdbx_description
1 polymer ?
#
loop_
_entity_poly.entity_id
_entity_poly.type
_entity_poly.pdbx_seq_one_letter_code
_entity_poly.pdbx_strand_id
1 'polypeptide(L)'
;MNKKFLFIYLILSAFLFAPCPAMARDTNISLNMPEKVIAQAITAMLPLDIDANSKNIQGKITIINISKLEISPQHIGCQLHLAGSNLVFLTEIAGHEIKLKVGSVEIDFKANAGLRFDSGKQTLYIKPVIKDVSANGDGKNGEIGMALIALLNGREFPVTLQKIDPLIAKTGIKTVTISTKIADIQAKQDFLQFQLTPAITSEVK
;
A
#
# COMPACT_ATOMS: atom_id res chain seq x y z
N MET A 1 -45.60 -20.73 49.97
CA MET A 1 -44.54 -19.96 49.33
C MET A 1 -44.72 -20.15 47.83
N ASN A 2 -45.16 -19.06 47.12
CA ASN A 2 -45.65 -19.16 45.74
C ASN A 2 -44.52 -19.45 44.76
N LYS A 3 -44.60 -20.58 44.05
CA LYS A 3 -43.64 -20.99 43.00
C LYS A 3 -43.35 -19.92 41.93
N LYS A 4 -44.25 -18.99 41.76
CA LYS A 4 -44.08 -17.82 40.85
C LYS A 4 -43.01 -16.81 41.33
N PHE A 5 -42.86 -16.62 42.64
CA PHE A 5 -41.83 -15.71 43.20
C PHE A 5 -40.43 -16.31 43.10
N LEU A 6 -40.28 -17.61 43.19
CA LEU A 6 -39.00 -18.30 43.07
C LEU A 6 -38.46 -18.19 41.63
N PHE A 7 -39.33 -18.23 40.63
CA PHE A 7 -38.97 -18.13 39.21
C PHE A 7 -38.51 -16.73 38.83
N ILE A 8 -39.11 -15.67 39.45
CA ILE A 8 -38.72 -14.28 39.24
C ILE A 8 -37.33 -13.99 39.83
N TYR A 9 -37.01 -14.54 41.00
CA TYR A 9 -35.70 -14.43 41.62
C TYR A 9 -34.60 -15.15 40.82
N LEU A 10 -34.91 -16.29 40.20
CA LEU A 10 -33.95 -17.05 39.40
C LEU A 10 -33.61 -16.31 38.07
N ILE A 11 -34.60 -15.64 37.47
CA ILE A 11 -34.37 -14.83 36.24
C ILE A 11 -33.59 -13.56 36.57
N LEU A 12 -33.86 -12.92 37.71
CA LEU A 12 -33.18 -11.68 38.13
C LEU A 12 -31.71 -11.94 38.50
N SER A 13 -31.37 -13.12 39.06
CA SER A 13 -29.98 -13.49 39.37
C SER A 13 -29.16 -13.87 38.14
N ALA A 14 -29.78 -14.35 37.07
CA ALA A 14 -29.10 -14.66 35.82
C ALA A 14 -28.63 -13.38 35.05
N PHE A 15 -29.33 -12.26 35.25
CA PHE A 15 -28.97 -10.97 34.66
C PHE A 15 -27.77 -10.29 35.35
N LEU A 16 -27.48 -10.61 36.61
CA LEU A 16 -26.36 -10.04 37.38
C LEU A 16 -25.00 -10.65 37.10
N PHE A 17 -24.95 -11.80 36.40
CA PHE A 17 -23.72 -12.49 35.99
C PHE A 17 -23.42 -12.40 34.48
N ALA A 18 -24.01 -11.43 33.76
CA ALA A 18 -23.58 -11.17 32.41
C ALA A 18 -22.09 -10.72 32.44
N PRO A 19 -21.15 -11.52 31.87
CA PRO A 19 -19.77 -11.11 31.80
C PRO A 19 -19.73 -9.82 30.98
N CYS A 20 -19.35 -8.72 31.63
CA CYS A 20 -19.07 -7.47 30.94
C CYS A 20 -17.99 -7.78 29.91
N PRO A 21 -18.22 -7.61 28.59
CA PRO A 21 -17.14 -7.81 27.62
C PRO A 21 -16.04 -6.84 28.01
N ALA A 22 -14.93 -7.39 28.49
CA ALA A 22 -13.71 -6.60 28.69
C ALA A 22 -13.37 -6.01 27.33
N MET A 23 -13.66 -4.71 27.13
CA MET A 23 -13.17 -3.98 25.97
C MET A 23 -11.64 -4.08 26.02
N ALA A 24 -11.09 -4.93 25.19
CA ALA A 24 -9.65 -4.99 24.96
C ALA A 24 -9.27 -3.55 24.55
N ARG A 25 -8.57 -2.84 25.44
CA ARG A 25 -8.01 -1.53 25.09
C ARG A 25 -7.07 -1.77 23.94
N ASP A 26 -7.42 -1.18 22.82
CA ASP A 26 -6.57 -1.19 21.63
C ASP A 26 -5.26 -0.48 22.01
N THR A 27 -4.20 -1.27 22.19
CA THR A 27 -2.88 -0.75 22.58
C THR A 27 -2.08 -0.27 21.38
N ASN A 28 -2.72 -0.18 20.22
CA ASN A 28 -2.08 0.26 18.99
C ASN A 28 -1.73 1.74 19.04
N ILE A 29 -0.56 2.06 18.50
CA ILE A 29 -0.11 3.44 18.27
C ILE A 29 -0.48 3.81 16.84
N SER A 30 -1.17 4.94 16.66
CA SER A 30 -1.46 5.49 15.33
C SER A 30 -0.41 6.53 14.95
N LEU A 31 0.27 6.29 13.81
CA LEU A 31 1.15 7.26 13.18
C LEU A 31 0.48 7.78 11.91
N ASN A 32 0.21 9.08 11.86
CA ASN A 32 -0.36 9.72 10.69
C ASN A 32 0.76 10.42 9.90
N MET A 33 0.92 10.02 8.64
CA MET A 33 1.90 10.59 7.72
C MET A 33 1.19 11.48 6.71
N PRO A 34 1.35 12.81 6.79
CA PRO A 34 0.69 13.75 5.90
C PRO A 34 1.09 13.53 4.43
N GLU A 35 0.18 13.82 3.51
CA GLU A 35 0.37 13.73 2.06
C GLU A 35 1.66 14.40 1.59
N LYS A 36 1.98 15.60 2.10
CA LYS A 36 3.21 16.33 1.74
C LYS A 36 4.49 15.55 2.06
N VAL A 37 4.52 14.84 3.19
CA VAL A 37 5.68 14.02 3.60
C VAL A 37 5.81 12.83 2.67
N ILE A 38 4.70 12.20 2.30
CA ILE A 38 4.69 11.09 1.35
C ILE A 38 5.13 11.54 -0.03
N ALA A 39 4.64 12.69 -0.50
CA ALA A 39 5.07 13.28 -1.77
C ALA A 39 6.58 13.55 -1.81
N GLN A 40 7.14 14.09 -0.73
CA GLN A 40 8.60 14.32 -0.61
C GLN A 40 9.37 13.00 -0.61
N ALA A 41 8.91 11.98 0.12
CA ALA A 41 9.55 10.68 0.15
C ALA A 41 9.55 10.01 -1.23
N ILE A 42 8.44 10.07 -1.95
CA ILE A 42 8.31 9.54 -3.32
C ILE A 42 9.27 10.31 -4.25
N THR A 43 9.28 11.63 -4.20
CA THR A 43 10.17 12.47 -5.04
C THR A 43 11.64 12.14 -4.79
N ALA A 44 12.02 11.85 -3.55
CA ALA A 44 13.40 11.48 -3.20
C ALA A 44 13.82 10.09 -3.73
N MET A 45 12.85 9.22 -4.08
CA MET A 45 13.13 7.90 -4.66
C MET A 45 13.18 7.92 -6.19
N LEU A 46 12.77 9.01 -6.83
CA LEU A 46 12.75 9.10 -8.29
C LEU A 46 14.14 9.45 -8.85
N PRO A 47 14.48 9.00 -10.07
CA PRO A 47 13.70 8.11 -10.94
C PRO A 47 13.68 6.66 -10.45
N LEU A 48 12.54 5.96 -10.65
CA LEU A 48 12.38 4.57 -10.24
C LEU A 48 12.24 3.66 -11.47
N ASP A 49 13.13 2.70 -11.57
CA ASP A 49 13.09 1.70 -12.64
C ASP A 49 12.17 0.52 -12.27
N ILE A 50 11.31 0.16 -13.20
CA ILE A 50 10.42 -1.00 -13.12
C ILE A 50 10.80 -1.97 -14.23
N ASP A 51 11.02 -3.22 -13.88
CA ASP A 51 11.20 -4.28 -14.86
C ASP A 51 9.88 -4.53 -15.60
N ALA A 52 9.86 -4.26 -16.91
CA ALA A 52 8.71 -4.44 -17.78
C ALA A 52 8.60 -5.85 -18.35
N ASN A 53 9.51 -6.77 -18.00
CA ASN A 53 9.53 -8.11 -18.57
C ASN A 53 8.26 -8.89 -18.21
N SER A 54 7.47 -9.16 -19.23
CA SER A 54 6.25 -9.96 -19.17
C SER A 54 6.19 -10.86 -20.40
N LYS A 55 5.14 -11.69 -20.50
CA LYS A 55 4.93 -12.53 -21.68
C LYS A 55 4.79 -11.72 -22.98
N ASN A 56 4.32 -10.46 -22.89
CA ASN A 56 3.97 -9.66 -24.06
C ASN A 56 4.87 -8.44 -24.26
N ILE A 57 5.69 -8.06 -23.27
CA ILE A 57 6.56 -6.88 -23.33
C ILE A 57 7.90 -7.22 -22.68
N GLN A 58 8.98 -6.79 -23.31
CA GLN A 58 10.33 -6.76 -22.76
C GLN A 58 10.88 -5.34 -22.82
N GLY A 59 11.71 -4.96 -21.86
CA GLY A 59 12.35 -3.66 -21.82
C GLY A 59 12.36 -3.06 -20.44
N LYS A 60 12.61 -1.75 -20.37
CA LYS A 60 12.72 -1.00 -19.11
C LYS A 60 11.69 0.11 -19.11
N ILE A 61 10.96 0.23 -17.98
CA ILE A 61 10.08 1.36 -17.70
C ILE A 61 10.68 2.13 -16.52
N THR A 62 10.79 3.44 -16.68
CA THR A 62 11.28 4.34 -15.64
C THR A 62 10.16 5.31 -15.27
N ILE A 63 9.81 5.38 -13.99
CA ILE A 63 8.98 6.45 -13.47
C ILE A 63 9.89 7.66 -13.28
N ILE A 64 9.70 8.68 -14.10
CA ILE A 64 10.50 9.90 -14.08
C ILE A 64 9.97 10.87 -13.03
N ASN A 65 8.65 11.02 -12.97
CA ASN A 65 8.02 11.96 -12.06
C ASN A 65 6.65 11.47 -11.56
N ILE A 66 6.34 11.82 -10.31
CA ILE A 66 5.02 11.65 -9.70
C ILE A 66 4.60 13.01 -9.16
N SER A 67 3.46 13.51 -9.61
CA SER A 67 2.95 14.82 -9.24
C SER A 67 1.46 14.76 -8.88
N LYS A 68 0.92 15.83 -8.31
CA LYS A 68 -0.49 15.94 -7.92
C LYS A 68 -0.93 14.74 -7.08
N LEU A 69 -0.09 14.37 -6.11
CA LEU A 69 -0.45 13.35 -5.14
C LEU A 69 -1.66 13.84 -4.35
N GLU A 70 -2.67 13.01 -4.22
CA GLU A 70 -3.89 13.27 -3.47
C GLU A 70 -4.27 12.00 -2.71
N ILE A 71 -4.32 12.08 -1.39
CA ILE A 71 -4.68 10.94 -0.55
C ILE A 71 -6.12 11.09 -0.11
N SER A 72 -6.94 10.14 -0.52
CA SER A 72 -8.36 10.06 -0.18
C SER A 72 -8.65 8.73 0.52
N PRO A 73 -9.81 8.58 1.19
CA PRO A 73 -10.16 7.31 1.81
C PRO A 73 -10.06 6.14 0.82
N GLN A 74 -9.22 5.15 1.17
CA GLN A 74 -8.99 3.90 0.43
C GLN A 74 -8.16 4.01 -0.87
N HIS A 75 -7.80 5.21 -1.35
CA HIS A 75 -7.00 5.33 -2.56
C HIS A 75 -6.05 6.54 -2.54
N ILE A 76 -5.04 6.46 -3.39
CA ILE A 76 -4.08 7.53 -3.66
C ILE A 76 -4.19 7.91 -5.12
N GLY A 77 -4.57 9.15 -5.41
CA GLY A 77 -4.54 9.75 -6.74
C GLY A 77 -3.18 10.35 -7.03
N CYS A 78 -2.70 10.23 -8.27
CA CYS A 78 -1.48 10.90 -8.72
C CYS A 78 -1.44 11.06 -10.24
N GLN A 79 -0.57 11.95 -10.70
CA GLN A 79 -0.15 12.03 -12.09
C GLN A 79 1.26 11.48 -12.22
N LEU A 80 1.43 10.52 -13.12
CA LEU A 80 2.67 9.79 -13.35
C LEU A 80 3.23 10.19 -14.71
N HIS A 81 4.56 10.43 -14.77
CA HIS A 81 5.31 10.58 -16.00
C HIS A 81 6.26 9.39 -16.13
N LEU A 82 6.07 8.61 -17.18
CA LEU A 82 6.84 7.40 -17.45
C LEU A 82 7.63 7.53 -18.74
N ALA A 83 8.85 6.97 -18.74
CA ALA A 83 9.58 6.66 -19.95
C ALA A 83 9.74 5.15 -20.13
N GLY A 84 9.48 4.68 -21.32
CA GLY A 84 9.83 3.33 -21.75
C GLY A 84 11.08 3.37 -22.63
N SER A 85 12.02 2.47 -22.42
CA SER A 85 13.23 2.36 -23.24
C SER A 85 13.49 0.91 -23.67
N ASN A 86 14.00 0.76 -24.89
CA ASN A 86 14.27 -0.55 -25.51
C ASN A 86 13.06 -1.50 -25.46
N LEU A 87 11.86 -0.95 -25.63
CA LEU A 87 10.64 -1.72 -25.57
C LEU A 87 10.51 -2.62 -26.78
N VAL A 88 10.19 -3.89 -26.51
CA VAL A 88 9.90 -4.93 -27.50
C VAL A 88 8.56 -5.55 -27.13
N PHE A 89 7.58 -5.47 -28.02
CA PHE A 89 6.32 -6.20 -27.89
C PHE A 89 6.47 -7.59 -28.50
N LEU A 90 6.01 -8.57 -27.73
CA LEU A 90 5.95 -9.96 -28.14
C LEU A 90 4.50 -10.28 -28.49
N THR A 91 4.24 -10.68 -29.71
CA THR A 91 2.92 -11.13 -30.17
C THR A 91 3.06 -12.43 -30.91
N GLU A 92 2.02 -13.23 -30.98
CA GLU A 92 1.98 -14.48 -31.71
C GLU A 92 0.99 -14.34 -32.87
N ILE A 93 1.47 -14.58 -34.09
CA ILE A 93 0.63 -14.60 -35.28
C ILE A 93 0.84 -15.94 -35.99
N ALA A 94 -0.22 -16.69 -36.20
CA ALA A 94 -0.21 -18.01 -36.84
C ALA A 94 0.80 -19.02 -36.22
N GLY A 95 0.97 -18.99 -34.87
CA GLY A 95 1.91 -19.86 -34.18
C GLY A 95 3.36 -19.40 -34.18
N HIS A 96 3.65 -18.22 -34.74
CA HIS A 96 5.00 -17.65 -34.76
C HIS A 96 5.10 -16.44 -33.85
N GLU A 97 6.13 -16.44 -32.99
CA GLU A 97 6.43 -15.28 -32.15
C GLU A 97 7.00 -14.13 -32.99
N ILE A 98 6.36 -12.97 -32.96
CA ILE A 98 6.80 -11.77 -33.65
C ILE A 98 7.28 -10.76 -32.58
N LYS A 99 8.49 -10.22 -32.77
CA LYS A 99 9.11 -9.19 -31.92
C LYS A 99 9.03 -7.84 -32.61
N LEU A 100 8.17 -6.96 -32.06
CA LEU A 100 8.05 -5.60 -32.55
C LEU A 100 8.91 -4.68 -31.67
N LYS A 101 10.01 -4.17 -32.25
CA LYS A 101 10.84 -3.17 -31.58
C LYS A 101 10.16 -1.81 -31.64
N VAL A 102 9.88 -1.23 -30.48
CA VAL A 102 9.17 0.04 -30.38
C VAL A 102 10.11 1.20 -30.11
N GLY A 103 11.24 0.96 -29.43
CA GLY A 103 12.21 1.98 -29.09
C GLY A 103 11.88 2.68 -27.78
N SER A 104 11.80 4.02 -27.80
CA SER A 104 11.53 4.83 -26.61
C SER A 104 10.16 5.49 -26.71
N VAL A 105 9.50 5.64 -25.56
CA VAL A 105 8.19 6.31 -25.44
C VAL A 105 8.11 7.06 -24.11
N GLU A 106 7.49 8.22 -24.11
CA GLU A 106 7.16 8.97 -22.88
C GLU A 106 5.64 9.18 -22.80
N ILE A 107 5.09 9.00 -21.59
CA ILE A 107 3.65 9.02 -21.38
C ILE A 107 3.33 9.67 -20.04
N ASP A 108 2.35 10.55 -20.07
CA ASP A 108 1.70 11.11 -18.88
C ASP A 108 0.34 10.44 -18.68
N PHE A 109 0.04 10.04 -17.45
CA PHE A 109 -1.27 9.53 -17.11
C PHE A 109 -1.66 9.83 -15.68
N LYS A 110 -2.98 9.88 -15.43
CA LYS A 110 -3.55 9.95 -14.10
C LYS A 110 -3.95 8.57 -13.63
N ALA A 111 -3.56 8.23 -12.42
CA ALA A 111 -3.91 6.95 -11.80
C ALA A 111 -4.48 7.15 -10.40
N ASN A 112 -5.40 6.28 -10.03
CA ASN A 112 -5.77 6.07 -8.64
C ASN A 112 -5.20 4.72 -8.22
N ALA A 113 -4.49 4.68 -7.11
CA ALA A 113 -3.94 3.45 -6.57
C ALA A 113 -4.71 3.02 -5.33
N GLY A 114 -5.29 1.83 -5.38
CA GLY A 114 -5.82 1.15 -4.20
C GLY A 114 -4.67 0.60 -3.35
N LEU A 115 -4.83 0.61 -2.03
CA LEU A 115 -3.85 0.09 -1.09
C LEU A 115 -4.40 -1.14 -0.37
N ARG A 116 -3.56 -2.15 -0.19
CA ARG A 116 -3.83 -3.32 0.65
C ARG A 116 -2.57 -3.71 1.40
N PHE A 117 -2.65 -3.78 2.72
CA PHE A 117 -1.53 -4.17 3.56
C PHE A 117 -1.67 -5.61 4.04
N ASP A 118 -0.58 -6.39 3.95
CA ASP A 118 -0.45 -7.73 4.51
C ASP A 118 0.46 -7.66 5.74
N SER A 119 -0.15 -7.68 6.92
CA SER A 119 0.58 -7.59 8.20
C SER A 119 1.44 -8.81 8.49
N GLY A 120 1.13 -9.98 7.92
CA GLY A 120 1.93 -11.19 8.05
C GLY A 120 3.26 -11.08 7.31
N LYS A 121 3.21 -10.57 6.07
CA LYS A 121 4.35 -10.39 5.19
C LYS A 121 5.02 -9.02 5.33
N GLN A 122 4.44 -8.09 6.08
CA GLN A 122 4.85 -6.68 6.17
C GLN A 122 4.99 -6.05 4.77
N THR A 123 4.01 -6.32 3.91
CA THR A 123 4.04 -5.91 2.51
C THR A 123 2.81 -5.07 2.18
N LEU A 124 3.05 -3.88 1.64
CA LEU A 124 2.03 -3.00 1.09
C LEU A 124 1.88 -3.32 -0.40
N TYR A 125 0.69 -3.69 -0.82
CA TYR A 125 0.34 -3.89 -2.22
C TYR A 125 -0.33 -2.64 -2.76
N ILE A 126 0.22 -2.11 -3.84
CA ILE A 126 -0.27 -0.92 -4.54
C ILE A 126 -0.88 -1.38 -5.85
N LYS A 127 -2.17 -1.10 -6.07
CA LYS A 127 -2.91 -1.49 -7.28
C LYS A 127 -3.36 -0.25 -8.04
N PRO A 128 -2.60 0.21 -9.05
CA PRO A 128 -2.99 1.36 -9.86
C PRO A 128 -4.19 1.04 -10.76
N VAL A 129 -5.08 2.00 -10.89
CA VAL A 129 -6.17 2.06 -11.86
C VAL A 129 -5.99 3.35 -12.66
N ILE A 130 -5.65 3.21 -13.92
CA ILE A 130 -5.37 4.34 -14.81
C ILE A 130 -6.69 4.90 -15.31
N LYS A 131 -6.86 6.23 -15.18
CA LYS A 131 -8.11 6.93 -15.57
C LYS A 131 -7.98 7.67 -16.88
N ASP A 132 -6.92 8.47 -17.02
CA ASP A 132 -6.71 9.33 -18.19
C ASP A 132 -5.29 9.15 -18.72
N VAL A 133 -5.16 9.15 -20.01
CA VAL A 133 -3.89 8.99 -20.72
C VAL A 133 -3.69 10.18 -21.64
N SER A 134 -2.57 10.84 -21.51
CA SER A 134 -2.10 11.84 -22.46
C SER A 134 -0.78 11.33 -23.04
N ALA A 135 -0.84 10.73 -24.23
CA ALA A 135 0.37 10.35 -24.96
C ALA A 135 0.85 11.60 -25.71
N ASN A 136 2.02 12.11 -25.37
CA ASN A 136 2.70 13.13 -26.15
C ASN A 136 3.37 12.46 -27.35
N GLY A 137 2.75 12.56 -28.55
CA GLY A 137 3.36 12.06 -29.77
C GLY A 137 2.38 11.65 -30.87
N ASP A 138 2.89 11.49 -32.08
CA ASP A 138 2.17 11.02 -33.27
C ASP A 138 1.52 9.65 -33.02
N GLY A 139 0.40 9.36 -33.69
CA GLY A 139 -0.53 8.24 -33.42
C GLY A 139 0.07 6.86 -33.08
N LYS A 140 1.33 6.56 -33.49
CA LYS A 140 2.03 5.34 -33.10
C LYS A 140 2.39 5.28 -31.60
N ASN A 141 2.69 6.43 -30.97
CA ASN A 141 3.00 6.48 -29.53
C ASN A 141 1.74 6.25 -28.67
N GLY A 142 0.55 6.53 -29.21
CA GLY A 142 -0.72 6.28 -28.54
C GLY A 142 -1.00 4.79 -28.32
N GLU A 143 -0.79 3.95 -29.33
CA GLU A 143 -0.99 2.49 -29.22
C GLU A 143 -0.01 1.84 -28.27
N ILE A 144 1.25 2.27 -28.30
CA ILE A 144 2.30 1.79 -27.41
C ILE A 144 1.99 2.21 -25.97
N GLY A 145 1.57 3.47 -25.80
CA GLY A 145 1.12 3.98 -24.52
C GLY A 145 0.00 3.14 -23.92
N MET A 146 -1.00 2.82 -24.72
CA MET A 146 -2.12 1.96 -24.30
C MET A 146 -1.65 0.55 -23.90
N ALA A 147 -0.68 -0.02 -24.59
CA ALA A 147 -0.14 -1.34 -24.25
C ALA A 147 0.66 -1.31 -22.94
N LEU A 148 1.45 -0.25 -22.67
CA LEU A 148 2.14 -0.06 -21.39
C LEU A 148 1.16 0.14 -20.23
N ILE A 149 0.09 0.89 -20.48
CA ILE A 149 -0.98 1.06 -19.50
C ILE A 149 -1.65 -0.27 -19.18
N ALA A 150 -1.99 -1.07 -20.18
CA ALA A 150 -2.57 -2.40 -19.98
C ALA A 150 -1.67 -3.32 -19.13
N LEU A 151 -0.35 -3.11 -19.17
CA LEU A 151 0.61 -3.83 -18.34
C LEU A 151 0.57 -3.42 -16.87
N LEU A 152 0.33 -2.13 -16.60
CA LEU A 152 0.36 -1.56 -15.25
C LEU A 152 -1.02 -1.56 -14.59
N ASN A 153 -2.08 -1.39 -15.39
CA ASN A 153 -3.44 -1.19 -14.92
C ASN A 153 -3.98 -2.42 -14.20
N GLY A 154 -4.36 -2.23 -12.95
CA GLY A 154 -4.94 -3.29 -12.12
C GLY A 154 -3.96 -4.35 -11.60
N ARG A 155 -2.67 -4.29 -11.94
CA ARG A 155 -1.63 -5.16 -11.40
C ARG A 155 -1.24 -4.72 -9.99
N GLU A 156 -1.06 -5.66 -9.08
CA GLU A 156 -0.54 -5.35 -7.74
C GLU A 156 0.99 -5.27 -7.74
N PHE A 157 1.50 -4.17 -7.18
CA PHE A 157 2.93 -3.94 -6.97
C PHE A 157 3.26 -4.10 -5.48
N PRO A 158 4.06 -5.10 -5.09
CA PRO A 158 4.43 -5.31 -3.70
C PRO A 158 5.55 -4.34 -3.29
N VAL A 159 5.36 -3.67 -2.15
CA VAL A 159 6.37 -2.86 -1.47
C VAL A 159 6.61 -3.49 -0.10
N THR A 160 7.75 -4.15 0.08
CA THR A 160 8.12 -4.74 1.36
C THR A 160 8.63 -3.64 2.29
N LEU A 161 7.99 -3.51 3.44
CA LEU A 161 8.37 -2.52 4.44
C LEU A 161 9.43 -3.12 5.38
N GLN A 162 10.47 -2.34 5.66
CA GLN A 162 11.48 -2.71 6.65
C GLN A 162 10.91 -2.62 8.07
N LYS A 163 11.47 -3.39 8.97
CA LYS A 163 11.13 -3.27 10.39
C LYS A 163 11.54 -1.90 10.89
N ILE A 164 10.69 -1.32 11.73
CA ILE A 164 11.00 -0.08 12.44
C ILE A 164 12.00 -0.42 13.55
N ASP A 165 13.09 0.33 13.63
CA ASP A 165 14.07 0.15 14.69
C ASP A 165 13.44 0.37 16.06
N PRO A 166 13.78 -0.46 17.07
CA PRO A 166 13.21 -0.31 18.39
C PRO A 166 13.68 0.96 19.09
N LEU A 167 12.77 1.59 19.82
CA LEU A 167 13.12 2.67 20.73
C LEU A 167 13.73 2.06 22.00
N ILE A 168 14.97 2.45 22.34
CA ILE A 168 15.69 1.97 23.51
C ILE A 168 15.86 3.11 24.51
N ALA A 169 15.32 2.95 25.71
CA ALA A 169 15.50 3.87 26.82
C ALA A 169 16.29 3.20 27.96
N LYS A 170 17.36 3.87 28.42
CA LYS A 170 18.18 3.40 29.54
C LYS A 170 17.88 4.26 30.77
N THR A 171 17.50 3.65 31.88
CA THR A 171 17.21 4.29 33.16
C THR A 171 17.95 3.58 34.27
N GLY A 172 19.12 4.11 34.66
CA GLY A 172 20.00 3.46 35.67
C GLY A 172 20.44 2.06 35.18
N ILE A 173 20.10 1.03 35.97
CA ILE A 173 20.46 -0.37 35.67
C ILE A 173 19.43 -1.06 34.72
N LYS A 174 18.35 -0.38 34.35
CA LYS A 174 17.29 -0.96 33.50
C LYS A 174 17.36 -0.42 32.08
N THR A 175 17.20 -1.32 31.14
CA THR A 175 17.00 -1.00 29.72
C THR A 175 15.58 -1.40 29.32
N VAL A 176 14.82 -0.45 28.79
CA VAL A 176 13.47 -0.67 28.24
C VAL A 176 13.58 -0.60 26.72
N THR A 177 13.14 -1.64 26.04
CA THR A 177 13.08 -1.71 24.57
C THR A 177 11.65 -1.76 24.12
N ILE A 178 11.26 -0.83 23.26
CA ILE A 178 9.92 -0.76 22.63
C ILE A 178 10.10 -1.10 21.16
N SER A 179 9.72 -2.31 20.78
CA SER A 179 9.67 -2.75 19.39
C SER A 179 8.27 -2.49 18.83
N THR A 180 8.16 -2.18 17.56
CA THR A 180 6.87 -1.95 16.91
C THR A 180 6.74 -2.81 15.66
N LYS A 181 5.53 -3.30 15.40
CA LYS A 181 5.16 -4.01 14.18
C LYS A 181 4.01 -3.25 13.52
N ILE A 182 4.07 -3.07 12.20
CA ILE A 182 2.96 -2.48 11.47
C ILE A 182 1.81 -3.50 11.45
N ALA A 183 0.68 -3.11 12.04
CA ALA A 183 -0.54 -3.91 12.08
C ALA A 183 -1.42 -3.65 10.87
N ASP A 184 -1.52 -2.36 10.45
CA ASP A 184 -2.33 -1.94 9.30
C ASP A 184 -1.84 -0.63 8.70
N ILE A 185 -2.16 -0.40 7.42
CA ILE A 185 -1.92 0.86 6.69
C ILE A 185 -3.19 1.23 5.95
N GLN A 186 -3.71 2.42 6.22
CA GLN A 186 -4.94 2.92 5.61
C GLN A 186 -4.74 4.31 5.02
N ALA A 187 -5.26 4.53 3.82
CA ALA A 187 -5.41 5.87 3.28
C ALA A 187 -6.65 6.54 3.92
N LYS A 188 -6.44 7.72 4.46
CA LYS A 188 -7.46 8.62 5.01
C LYS A 188 -7.44 9.92 4.21
N GLN A 189 -8.32 10.86 4.55
CA GLN A 189 -8.30 12.17 3.90
C GLN A 189 -7.00 12.91 4.26
N ASP A 190 -6.16 13.21 3.26
CA ASP A 190 -4.92 13.98 3.32
C ASP A 190 -3.74 13.32 4.07
N PHE A 191 -3.84 12.04 4.47
CA PHE A 191 -2.75 11.31 5.12
C PHE A 191 -2.84 9.79 4.98
N LEU A 192 -1.70 9.10 5.15
CA LEU A 192 -1.65 7.66 5.42
C LEU A 192 -1.58 7.43 6.93
N GLN A 193 -2.45 6.56 7.43
CA GLN A 193 -2.45 6.11 8.82
C GLN A 193 -1.78 4.74 8.92
N PHE A 194 -0.72 4.69 9.74
CA PHE A 194 -0.05 3.45 10.13
C PHE A 194 -0.52 3.06 11.53
N GLN A 195 -1.05 1.87 11.68
CA GLN A 195 -1.35 1.28 12.97
C GLN A 195 -0.18 0.41 13.39
N LEU A 196 0.41 0.70 14.56
CA LEU A 196 1.58 0.01 15.08
C LEU A 196 1.22 -0.73 16.35
N THR A 197 1.55 -2.01 16.43
CA THR A 197 1.42 -2.80 17.66
C THR A 197 2.76 -2.77 18.40
N PRO A 198 2.85 -2.17 19.60
CA PRO A 198 4.06 -2.13 20.39
C PRO A 198 4.27 -3.44 21.15
N ALA A 199 5.53 -3.85 21.30
CA ALA A 199 5.98 -4.89 22.23
C ALA A 199 7.05 -4.30 23.14
N ILE A 200 6.81 -4.33 24.46
CA ILE A 200 7.69 -3.73 25.45
C ILE A 200 8.42 -4.84 26.19
N THR A 201 9.75 -4.77 26.21
CA THR A 201 10.60 -5.65 27.01
C THR A 201 11.49 -4.82 27.94
N SER A 202 11.83 -5.36 29.11
CA SER A 202 12.76 -4.72 30.04
C SER A 202 13.79 -5.70 30.51
N GLU A 203 15.06 -5.26 30.53
CA GLU A 203 16.20 -6.02 31.04
C GLU A 203 16.85 -5.22 32.17
N VAL A 204 17.34 -5.95 33.18
CA VAL A 204 18.17 -5.42 34.28
C VAL A 204 19.60 -5.87 34.03
N LYS A 205 20.54 -4.94 34.00
CA LYS A 205 21.96 -5.24 33.91
C LYS A 205 22.56 -5.47 35.27
#